data_cd032b3fe1e3114502cb9a6400f99f53
#
_entry.id   cd032b3fe1e3114502cb9a6400f99f53
#
_cell.length_a   1.000
_cell.length_b   1.000
_cell.length_c   1.000
_cell.angle_alpha   90.00
_cell.angle_beta   90.00
_cell.angle_gamma   90.00
#
_symmetry.space_group_name_H-M   'P 1'
#
loop_
_entity.id
_entity.type
_entity.pdbx_description
1 polymer ?
#
loop_
_entity_poly.entity_id
_entity_poly.type
_entity_poly.pdbx_seq_one_letter_code
_entity_poly.pdbx_strand_id
1 'polypeptide(L)'
;MKKILFTLLGVLTTVIATAQTPSILRYYLNDGTTIDVKISELNQIQRIAKSGLDNIFNNGQAAISVPFDEIDSIVFVADNNVNRNTNPRAQRLEYPRLKEGSDQLLVIHSTTQYGITFSLEWDCSKRSQRWTCYQFHNGIPDNNVGRNESWKVDPNIPSAYQTSQADYSGSGFTRGHMCMSNDRQSSVEQNKQTFYYSNMQPQYSNHNSGLWQTLENKVNSWGNNSSFRDTLYVVKAATIDKADQRLANTSTGLIVPKYFYMAILCVKNGQYKAIGFWTEHTNSSVKNVKPKNYAVSIRELEEKTGIDFFCNLPDDIEETVESSYSLSAWGIN
;
A
#
# COMPACT_ATOMS: atom_id res chain seq x y z
N MET A 1 -29.14 26.76 -17.27
CA MET A 1 -28.75 25.71 -16.31
C MET A 1 -29.89 24.78 -15.86
N LYS A 2 -30.89 24.49 -16.71
CA LYS A 2 -32.03 23.61 -16.36
C LYS A 2 -32.13 22.34 -17.23
N LYS A 3 -31.10 22.00 -18.03
CA LYS A 3 -31.19 20.91 -19.04
C LYS A 3 -30.25 19.69 -18.80
N ILE A 4 -29.41 19.69 -17.76
CA ILE A 4 -28.42 18.59 -17.56
C ILE A 4 -29.00 17.45 -16.73
N LEU A 5 -30.00 17.70 -15.88
CA LEU A 5 -30.49 16.68 -14.93
C LEU A 5 -31.48 15.67 -15.53
N PHE A 6 -32.12 15.97 -16.68
CA PHE A 6 -33.11 15.07 -17.29
C PHE A 6 -32.55 14.07 -18.29
N THR A 7 -31.29 14.25 -18.72
CA THR A 7 -30.63 13.33 -19.69
C THR A 7 -29.97 12.11 -19.03
N LEU A 8 -29.68 12.16 -17.74
CA LEU A 8 -29.06 11.05 -17.02
C LEU A 8 -29.99 9.87 -16.74
N LEU A 9 -31.31 10.12 -16.62
CA LEU A 9 -32.31 9.06 -16.36
C LEU A 9 -32.80 8.36 -17.64
N GLY A 10 -32.59 8.97 -18.81
CA GLY A 10 -33.06 8.45 -20.09
C GLY A 10 -32.09 7.55 -20.85
N VAL A 11 -30.81 7.46 -20.41
CA VAL A 11 -29.78 6.67 -21.07
C VAL A 11 -29.70 5.22 -20.60
N LEU A 12 -30.44 4.89 -19.53
CA LEU A 12 -30.41 3.54 -18.93
C LEU A 12 -31.12 2.45 -19.72
N THR A 13 -31.76 2.74 -20.86
CA THR A 13 -32.63 1.77 -21.53
C THR A 13 -32.19 1.32 -22.93
N THR A 14 -31.07 1.75 -23.49
CA THR A 14 -30.69 1.38 -24.85
C THR A 14 -29.20 1.11 -25.10
N VAL A 15 -28.51 0.41 -24.20
CA VAL A 15 -27.21 -0.22 -24.55
C VAL A 15 -27.30 -1.69 -24.18
N ILE A 16 -27.86 -2.49 -25.07
CA ILE A 16 -27.74 -3.95 -25.05
C ILE A 16 -26.65 -4.31 -26.05
N ALA A 17 -25.43 -4.52 -25.57
CA ALA A 17 -24.47 -5.47 -26.11
C ALA A 17 -23.26 -5.54 -25.17
N THR A 18 -23.18 -6.56 -24.33
CA THR A 18 -21.98 -7.02 -23.57
C THR A 18 -21.31 -6.02 -22.60
N ALA A 19 -21.92 -4.90 -22.26
CA ALA A 19 -21.43 -4.05 -21.18
C ALA A 19 -21.95 -4.60 -19.85
N GLN A 20 -21.07 -4.86 -18.88
CA GLN A 20 -21.44 -5.15 -17.51
C GLN A 20 -22.37 -4.04 -16.99
N THR A 21 -23.41 -4.40 -16.27
CA THR A 21 -24.31 -3.41 -15.66
C THR A 21 -23.51 -2.57 -14.67
N PRO A 22 -23.53 -1.24 -14.78
CA PRO A 22 -22.85 -0.39 -13.82
C PRO A 22 -23.30 -0.71 -12.39
N SER A 23 -22.36 -0.90 -11.48
CA SER A 23 -22.62 -1.27 -10.10
C SER A 23 -22.07 -0.25 -9.11
N ILE A 24 -21.25 0.67 -9.57
CA ILE A 24 -20.65 1.75 -8.78
C ILE A 24 -20.97 3.11 -9.42
N LEU A 25 -21.32 4.05 -8.57
CA LEU A 25 -21.33 5.49 -8.86
C LEU A 25 -20.01 6.06 -8.33
N ARG A 26 -19.14 6.53 -9.22
CA ARG A 26 -17.84 7.11 -8.88
C ARG A 26 -17.84 8.61 -9.05
N TYR A 27 -17.47 9.32 -7.99
CA TYR A 27 -17.16 10.75 -8.01
C TYR A 27 -15.65 10.91 -8.19
N TYR A 28 -15.23 11.62 -9.22
CA TYR A 28 -13.86 12.14 -9.32
C TYR A 28 -13.85 13.53 -8.69
N LEU A 29 -12.92 13.77 -7.78
CA LEU A 29 -12.80 15.03 -7.08
C LEU A 29 -11.69 15.89 -7.69
N ASN A 30 -11.79 17.21 -7.50
CA ASN A 30 -10.83 18.18 -8.02
C ASN A 30 -9.42 18.01 -7.44
N ASP A 31 -9.27 17.32 -6.31
CA ASP A 31 -7.99 16.98 -5.69
C ASP A 31 -7.36 15.69 -6.26
N GLY A 32 -8.01 15.07 -7.25
CA GLY A 32 -7.57 13.81 -7.88
C GLY A 32 -7.96 12.55 -7.11
N THR A 33 -8.71 12.65 -6.01
CA THR A 33 -9.25 11.50 -5.30
C THR A 33 -10.58 11.04 -5.87
N THR A 34 -11.05 9.85 -5.46
CA THR A 34 -12.35 9.32 -5.86
C THR A 34 -13.19 8.91 -4.65
N ILE A 35 -14.52 9.02 -4.80
CA ILE A 35 -15.50 8.45 -3.87
C ILE A 35 -16.34 7.46 -4.66
N ASP A 36 -16.34 6.19 -4.23
CA ASP A 36 -17.14 5.12 -4.83
C ASP A 36 -18.35 4.81 -3.95
N VAL A 37 -19.49 4.74 -4.59
CA VAL A 37 -20.77 4.40 -3.95
C VAL A 37 -21.41 3.23 -4.69
N LYS A 38 -21.62 2.11 -4.01
CA LYS A 38 -22.29 0.95 -4.61
C LYS A 38 -23.75 1.24 -4.89
N ILE A 39 -24.15 1.09 -6.15
CA ILE A 39 -25.52 1.35 -6.60
C ILE A 39 -26.52 0.44 -5.87
N SER A 40 -26.13 -0.81 -5.60
CA SER A 40 -26.98 -1.76 -4.87
C SER A 40 -27.29 -1.37 -3.42
N GLU A 41 -26.46 -0.52 -2.83
CA GLU A 41 -26.61 -0.05 -1.46
C GLU A 41 -27.32 1.31 -1.38
N LEU A 42 -27.46 2.01 -2.52
CA LEU A 42 -28.13 3.28 -2.60
C LEU A 42 -29.64 3.14 -2.53
N ASN A 43 -30.28 3.95 -1.67
CA ASN A 43 -31.70 4.21 -1.70
C ASN A 43 -32.00 5.35 -2.68
N GLN A 44 -31.30 6.47 -2.53
CA GLN A 44 -31.46 7.63 -3.40
C GLN A 44 -30.20 8.52 -3.37
N ILE A 45 -30.07 9.37 -4.38
CA ILE A 45 -29.15 10.49 -4.39
C ILE A 45 -29.98 11.75 -4.26
N GLN A 46 -29.78 12.51 -3.19
CA GLN A 46 -30.50 13.73 -2.91
C GLN A 46 -29.61 14.96 -3.14
N ARG A 47 -30.12 15.93 -3.85
CA ARG A 47 -29.47 17.23 -3.98
C ARG A 47 -29.67 18.08 -2.74
N ILE A 48 -28.59 18.54 -2.11
CA ILE A 48 -28.65 19.50 -1.02
C ILE A 48 -28.58 20.90 -1.62
N ALA A 49 -29.73 21.54 -1.81
CA ALA A 49 -29.87 22.92 -2.28
C ALA A 49 -28.79 23.39 -3.28
N LYS A 50 -27.78 24.12 -2.81
CA LYS A 50 -26.65 24.61 -3.62
C LYS A 50 -25.30 24.01 -3.23
N SER A 51 -25.28 23.09 -2.29
CA SER A 51 -24.04 22.67 -1.65
C SER A 51 -23.46 21.34 -2.16
N GLY A 52 -24.29 20.36 -2.56
CA GLY A 52 -23.73 19.06 -2.95
C GLY A 52 -24.77 17.98 -3.23
N LEU A 53 -24.32 16.74 -3.21
CA LEU A 53 -25.13 15.53 -3.34
C LEU A 53 -25.00 14.66 -2.09
N ASP A 54 -26.11 14.24 -1.52
CA ASP A 54 -26.19 13.21 -0.47
C ASP A 54 -26.51 11.86 -1.11
N ASN A 55 -25.63 10.89 -0.87
CA ASN A 55 -25.87 9.50 -1.21
C ASN A 55 -26.46 8.79 0.01
N ILE A 56 -27.73 8.49 -0.04
CA ILE A 56 -28.51 7.90 1.07
C ILE A 56 -28.61 6.39 0.83
N PHE A 57 -28.26 5.60 1.85
CA PHE A 57 -28.17 4.16 1.75
C PHE A 57 -29.41 3.44 2.29
N ASN A 58 -29.68 2.23 1.75
CA ASN A 58 -30.78 1.35 2.15
C ASN A 58 -30.60 0.73 3.54
N ASN A 59 -29.35 0.62 4.01
CA ASN A 59 -28.97 -0.17 5.19
C ASN A 59 -28.86 0.66 6.48
N GLY A 60 -29.30 1.92 6.46
CA GLY A 60 -29.22 2.81 7.61
C GLY A 60 -27.83 3.39 7.89
N GLN A 61 -26.88 3.21 6.98
CA GLN A 61 -25.59 3.91 7.06
C GLN A 61 -25.79 5.42 6.92
N ALA A 62 -24.89 6.19 7.52
CA ALA A 62 -24.87 7.64 7.34
C ALA A 62 -24.70 8.00 5.85
N ALA A 63 -25.38 9.04 5.40
CA ALA A 63 -25.24 9.54 4.05
C ALA A 63 -23.80 10.00 3.76
N ILE A 64 -23.33 9.74 2.54
CA ILE A 64 -22.07 10.32 2.04
C ILE A 64 -22.43 11.59 1.29
N SER A 65 -22.01 12.74 1.82
CA SER A 65 -22.20 14.06 1.20
C SER A 65 -20.98 14.41 0.36
N VAL A 66 -21.20 14.79 -0.90
CA VAL A 66 -20.15 15.24 -1.81
C VAL A 66 -20.45 16.66 -2.26
N PRO A 67 -19.66 17.68 -1.86
CA PRO A 67 -19.85 19.08 -2.25
C PRO A 67 -19.71 19.29 -3.76
N PHE A 68 -20.51 20.17 -4.36
CA PHE A 68 -20.45 20.44 -5.81
C PHE A 68 -19.15 21.06 -6.27
N ASP A 69 -18.51 21.85 -5.43
CA ASP A 69 -17.25 22.52 -5.71
C ASP A 69 -16.03 21.58 -5.60
N GLU A 70 -16.22 20.39 -5.03
CA GLU A 70 -15.21 19.35 -4.99
C GLU A 70 -15.33 18.34 -6.14
N ILE A 71 -16.46 18.29 -6.85
CA ILE A 71 -16.72 17.32 -7.91
C ILE A 71 -16.14 17.81 -9.24
N ASP A 72 -15.20 17.07 -9.82
CA ASP A 72 -14.78 17.21 -11.21
C ASP A 72 -15.75 16.50 -12.15
N SER A 73 -16.03 15.22 -11.90
CA SER A 73 -16.93 14.42 -12.71
C SER A 73 -17.62 13.31 -11.93
N ILE A 74 -18.73 12.80 -12.47
CA ILE A 74 -19.47 11.66 -11.92
C ILE A 74 -19.67 10.65 -13.04
N VAL A 75 -19.29 9.39 -12.81
CA VAL A 75 -19.46 8.31 -13.78
C VAL A 75 -20.10 7.08 -13.15
N PHE A 76 -20.79 6.30 -13.95
CA PHE A 76 -21.25 4.97 -13.59
C PHE A 76 -20.24 3.97 -14.13
N VAL A 77 -19.64 3.18 -13.24
CA VAL A 77 -18.64 2.16 -13.60
C VAL A 77 -19.13 0.77 -13.19
N ALA A 78 -18.70 -0.25 -13.91
CA ALA A 78 -18.85 -1.60 -13.44
C ALA A 78 -17.93 -1.81 -12.24
N ASP A 79 -18.38 -2.59 -11.25
CA ASP A 79 -17.48 -3.07 -10.19
C ASP A 79 -16.69 -4.24 -10.76
N ASN A 80 -15.55 -3.92 -11.35
CA ASN A 80 -14.66 -4.92 -11.92
C ASN A 80 -13.60 -5.38 -10.90
N ASN A 81 -13.71 -4.92 -9.66
CA ASN A 81 -12.76 -5.30 -8.62
C ASN A 81 -13.34 -6.45 -7.77
N VAL A 82 -13.05 -7.69 -8.19
CA VAL A 82 -13.55 -8.91 -7.53
C VAL A 82 -12.67 -9.36 -6.37
N ASN A 83 -11.40 -8.92 -6.33
CA ASN A 83 -10.39 -9.35 -5.35
C ASN A 83 -10.09 -8.32 -4.26
N ARG A 84 -10.70 -7.13 -4.29
CA ARG A 84 -10.44 -6.04 -3.33
C ARG A 84 -10.62 -6.46 -1.87
N ASN A 85 -9.94 -5.75 -0.99
CA ASN A 85 -10.15 -5.88 0.44
C ASN A 85 -11.58 -5.51 0.86
N THR A 86 -12.23 -6.39 1.61
CA THR A 86 -13.55 -6.13 2.20
C THR A 86 -13.46 -5.35 3.51
N ASN A 87 -12.28 -5.32 4.15
CA ASN A 87 -12.05 -4.56 5.37
C ASN A 87 -11.95 -3.06 5.04
N PRO A 88 -12.85 -2.19 5.57
CA PRO A 88 -12.87 -0.76 5.24
C PRO A 88 -11.59 -0.02 5.65
N ARG A 89 -10.79 -0.59 6.57
CA ARG A 89 -9.50 -0.01 6.97
C ARG A 89 -8.35 -0.34 6.02
N ALA A 90 -8.56 -1.22 5.04
CA ALA A 90 -7.55 -1.70 4.10
C ALA A 90 -7.95 -1.44 2.63
N GLN A 91 -8.67 -0.36 2.34
CA GLN A 91 -9.14 -0.05 0.99
C GLN A 91 -8.26 0.92 0.21
N ARG A 92 -7.16 1.42 0.79
CA ARG A 92 -6.18 2.24 0.07
C ARG A 92 -5.35 1.37 -0.86
N LEU A 93 -4.81 1.94 -1.93
CA LEU A 93 -4.14 1.20 -3.00
C LEU A 93 -2.85 0.49 -2.58
N GLU A 94 -2.18 0.96 -1.52
CA GLU A 94 -0.97 0.30 -1.01
C GLU A 94 -1.24 -0.98 -0.22
N TYR A 95 -2.48 -1.26 0.16
CA TYR A 95 -2.77 -2.46 0.95
C TYR A 95 -2.86 -3.71 0.05
N PRO A 96 -1.99 -4.69 0.23
CA PRO A 96 -2.18 -6.00 -0.36
C PRO A 96 -3.44 -6.67 0.18
N ARG A 97 -3.92 -7.70 -0.49
CA ARG A 97 -5.01 -8.52 -0.01
C ARG A 97 -4.70 -9.05 1.38
N LEU A 98 -5.57 -8.74 2.33
CA LEU A 98 -5.47 -9.26 3.68
C LEU A 98 -5.66 -10.78 3.69
N LYS A 99 -4.82 -11.46 4.44
CA LYS A 99 -5.01 -12.88 4.71
C LYS A 99 -6.10 -13.07 5.75
N GLU A 100 -7.03 -13.95 5.46
CA GLU A 100 -8.05 -14.33 6.44
C GLU A 100 -7.45 -15.22 7.54
N GLY A 101 -7.96 -15.10 8.76
CA GLY A 101 -7.57 -15.93 9.89
C GLY A 101 -7.42 -15.15 11.20
N SER A 102 -7.60 -15.85 12.31
CA SER A 102 -7.53 -15.27 13.66
C SER A 102 -6.13 -14.82 14.07
N ASP A 103 -5.10 -15.36 13.44
CA ASP A 103 -3.70 -15.05 13.75
C ASP A 103 -3.17 -13.82 13.00
N GLN A 104 -4.00 -13.21 12.14
CA GLN A 104 -3.62 -12.06 11.33
C GLN A 104 -4.15 -10.76 11.95
N LEU A 105 -3.27 -9.79 12.14
CA LEU A 105 -3.63 -8.46 12.65
C LEU A 105 -3.28 -7.40 11.62
N LEU A 106 -4.26 -6.58 11.24
CA LEU A 106 -3.99 -5.32 10.54
C LEU A 106 -3.59 -4.25 11.56
N VAL A 107 -2.33 -3.86 11.54
CA VAL A 107 -1.77 -2.81 12.40
C VAL A 107 -1.55 -1.54 11.59
N ILE A 108 -2.10 -0.43 12.05
CA ILE A 108 -2.01 0.88 11.39
C ILE A 108 -1.38 1.87 12.37
N HIS A 109 -0.25 2.44 12.00
CA HIS A 109 0.40 3.53 12.72
C HIS A 109 0.08 4.85 12.03
N SER A 110 -0.28 5.84 12.82
CA SER A 110 -0.66 7.17 12.31
C SER A 110 -0.28 8.27 13.28
N THR A 111 -0.30 9.49 12.79
CA THR A 111 -0.20 10.71 13.59
C THR A 111 -1.37 11.63 13.27
N THR A 112 -1.76 12.47 14.21
CA THR A 112 -2.84 13.44 14.00
C THR A 112 -2.51 14.42 12.87
N GLN A 113 -1.25 14.79 12.73
CA GLN A 113 -0.82 15.82 11.78
C GLN A 113 -0.67 15.31 10.34
N TYR A 114 -0.14 14.08 10.16
CA TYR A 114 0.24 13.57 8.85
C TYR A 114 -0.49 12.27 8.46
N GLY A 115 -1.51 11.87 9.22
CA GLY A 115 -2.27 10.65 8.96
C GLY A 115 -1.43 9.38 9.11
N ILE A 116 -1.66 8.40 8.23
CA ILE A 116 -1.01 7.10 8.33
C ILE A 116 0.50 7.20 8.05
N THR A 117 1.29 6.75 9.01
CA THR A 117 2.75 6.62 8.89
C THR A 117 3.10 5.40 8.03
N PHE A 118 2.63 4.24 8.42
CA PHE A 118 2.66 2.98 7.69
C PHE A 118 1.65 2.01 8.27
N SER A 119 1.35 0.96 7.52
CA SER A 119 0.53 -0.16 7.99
C SER A 119 1.25 -1.47 7.73
N LEU A 120 0.91 -2.49 8.49
CA LEU A 120 1.45 -3.83 8.30
C LEU A 120 0.40 -4.90 8.62
N GLU A 121 0.56 -6.07 8.01
CA GLU A 121 -0.17 -7.26 8.41
C GLU A 121 0.75 -8.14 9.24
N TRP A 122 0.40 -8.33 10.50
CA TRP A 122 1.16 -9.09 11.48
C TRP A 122 0.63 -10.49 11.63
N ASP A 123 1.49 -11.48 11.42
CA ASP A 123 1.18 -12.89 11.70
C ASP A 123 1.61 -13.21 13.15
N CYS A 124 0.63 -13.34 14.04
CA CYS A 124 0.85 -13.61 15.46
C CYS A 124 1.58 -14.93 15.71
N SER A 125 1.25 -15.96 14.92
CA SER A 125 1.86 -17.30 15.05
C SER A 125 3.33 -17.31 14.68
N LYS A 126 3.74 -16.41 13.80
CA LYS A 126 5.11 -16.24 13.31
C LYS A 126 5.87 -15.11 13.99
N ARG A 127 5.16 -14.23 14.71
CA ARG A 127 5.72 -13.01 15.30
C ARG A 127 6.49 -12.17 14.26
N SER A 128 5.87 -11.98 13.09
CA SER A 128 6.50 -11.33 11.95
C SER A 128 5.46 -10.67 11.05
N GLN A 129 5.80 -9.55 10.42
CA GLN A 129 4.94 -8.94 9.44
C GLN A 129 5.02 -9.68 8.10
N ARG A 130 3.85 -9.92 7.48
CA ARG A 130 3.75 -10.44 6.12
C ARG A 130 4.12 -9.40 5.09
N TRP A 131 3.76 -8.16 5.35
CA TRP A 131 4.12 -6.97 4.57
C TRP A 131 3.97 -5.71 5.43
N THR A 132 4.66 -4.67 5.00
CA THR A 132 4.53 -3.29 5.49
C THR A 132 4.26 -2.39 4.30
N CYS A 133 3.26 -1.51 4.38
CA CYS A 133 2.88 -0.62 3.29
C CYS A 133 2.73 0.83 3.73
N TYR A 134 2.95 1.77 2.79
CA TYR A 134 2.88 3.20 3.01
C TYR A 134 2.85 3.99 1.70
N GLN A 135 2.61 5.30 1.79
CA GLN A 135 2.55 6.19 0.62
C GLN A 135 3.56 7.33 0.73
N PHE A 136 3.96 7.85 -0.43
CA PHE A 136 4.53 9.20 -0.58
C PHE A 136 3.55 10.07 -1.38
N HIS A 137 3.23 11.24 -0.87
CA HIS A 137 2.44 12.25 -1.56
C HIS A 137 2.80 13.64 -1.01
N ASN A 138 2.32 14.71 -1.64
CA ASN A 138 2.73 16.07 -1.27
C ASN A 138 2.28 16.51 0.13
N GLY A 139 1.28 15.84 0.72
CA GLY A 139 0.85 16.08 2.10
C GLY A 139 1.77 15.50 3.18
N ILE A 140 2.79 14.72 2.80
CA ILE A 140 3.80 14.16 3.71
C ILE A 140 5.15 14.78 3.33
N PRO A 141 5.54 15.92 3.93
CA PRO A 141 6.81 16.55 3.65
C PRO A 141 7.97 15.68 4.14
N ASP A 142 9.08 15.75 3.41
CA ASP A 142 10.32 15.05 3.75
C ASP A 142 11.27 15.98 4.52
N ASN A 143 12.18 15.38 5.31
CA ASN A 143 13.32 16.05 5.92
C ASN A 143 13.02 17.19 6.92
N ASN A 144 11.86 17.20 7.59
CA ASN A 144 11.57 18.14 8.66
C ASN A 144 12.33 17.82 9.95
N VAL A 145 12.66 16.52 10.15
CA VAL A 145 13.36 16.05 11.35
C VAL A 145 14.43 15.03 10.97
N GLY A 146 15.44 14.91 11.82
CA GLY A 146 16.46 13.87 11.67
C GLY A 146 15.98 12.50 12.13
N ARG A 147 16.80 11.48 11.89
CA ARG A 147 16.60 10.11 12.38
C ARG A 147 16.54 10.10 13.90
N ASN A 148 15.46 9.53 14.46
CA ASN A 148 15.21 9.45 15.89
C ASN A 148 15.10 7.98 16.34
N GLU A 149 16.21 7.37 16.74
CA GLU A 149 16.29 5.97 17.14
C GLU A 149 15.57 5.69 18.47
N SER A 150 14.27 5.44 18.38
CA SER A 150 13.43 5.13 19.53
C SER A 150 12.94 3.68 19.49
N TRP A 151 13.87 2.74 19.61
CA TRP A 151 13.58 1.30 19.58
C TRP A 151 12.58 0.91 20.68
N LYS A 152 11.43 0.36 20.25
CA LYS A 152 10.34 -0.04 21.16
C LYS A 152 9.59 -1.24 20.62
N VAL A 153 8.99 -2.00 21.53
CA VAL A 153 7.92 -2.94 21.21
C VAL A 153 6.72 -2.18 20.63
N ASP A 154 6.01 -2.79 19.72
CA ASP A 154 4.85 -2.19 19.08
C ASP A 154 3.65 -2.22 20.03
N PRO A 155 3.11 -1.07 20.46
CA PRO A 155 1.98 -1.03 21.40
C PRO A 155 0.68 -1.56 20.80
N ASN A 156 0.58 -1.68 19.47
CA ASN A 156 -0.62 -2.15 18.78
C ASN A 156 -0.64 -3.68 18.57
N ILE A 157 0.41 -4.38 19.01
CA ILE A 157 0.48 -5.85 18.97
C ILE A 157 0.33 -6.38 20.40
N PRO A 158 -0.54 -7.39 20.64
CA PRO A 158 -0.67 -7.99 21.97
C PRO A 158 0.67 -8.54 22.48
N SER A 159 0.95 -8.38 23.75
CA SER A 159 2.27 -8.68 24.37
C SER A 159 2.78 -10.09 24.11
N ALA A 160 1.89 -11.07 24.01
CA ALA A 160 2.25 -12.46 23.70
C ALA A 160 2.87 -12.66 22.32
N TYR A 161 2.64 -11.74 21.37
CA TYR A 161 3.06 -11.85 19.98
C TYR A 161 4.08 -10.79 19.56
N GLN A 162 4.48 -9.91 20.49
CA GLN A 162 5.47 -8.86 20.21
C GLN A 162 6.86 -9.43 19.96
N THR A 163 7.65 -8.69 19.19
CA THR A 163 9.11 -8.83 19.10
C THR A 163 9.78 -7.67 19.80
N SER A 164 11.02 -7.88 20.26
CA SER A 164 11.74 -6.96 21.13
C SER A 164 13.25 -6.94 20.84
N GLN A 165 13.99 -6.11 21.57
CA GLN A 165 15.45 -6.08 21.56
C GLN A 165 16.05 -7.46 21.84
N ALA A 166 15.49 -8.22 22.76
CA ALA A 166 15.98 -9.52 23.17
C ALA A 166 15.98 -10.54 22.02
N ASP A 167 14.97 -10.45 21.14
CA ASP A 167 14.86 -11.36 19.98
C ASP A 167 16.00 -11.16 18.94
N TYR A 168 16.55 -9.95 18.87
CA TYR A 168 17.65 -9.61 17.95
C TYR A 168 19.05 -9.71 18.57
N SER A 169 19.14 -9.61 19.90
CA SER A 169 20.41 -9.63 20.60
C SER A 169 21.13 -10.98 20.42
N GLY A 170 22.35 -10.96 19.91
CA GLY A 170 23.12 -12.17 19.64
C GLY A 170 22.61 -13.05 18.50
N SER A 171 21.58 -12.60 17.75
CA SER A 171 20.98 -13.39 16.67
C SER A 171 21.88 -13.53 15.42
N GLY A 172 22.90 -12.70 15.27
CA GLY A 172 23.72 -12.61 14.06
C GLY A 172 23.10 -11.77 12.93
N PHE A 173 21.91 -11.19 13.16
CA PHE A 173 21.19 -10.37 12.19
C PHE A 173 21.00 -8.93 12.68
N THR A 174 20.94 -8.01 11.75
CA THR A 174 20.55 -6.62 11.99
C THR A 174 19.01 -6.48 11.95
N ARG A 175 18.51 -5.38 12.46
CA ARG A 175 17.10 -4.99 12.40
C ARG A 175 16.84 -4.28 11.07
N GLY A 176 16.43 -5.04 10.06
CA GLY A 176 16.10 -4.51 8.74
C GLY A 176 14.74 -3.81 8.76
N HIS A 177 14.71 -2.50 8.51
CA HIS A 177 13.47 -1.74 8.39
C HIS A 177 12.69 -2.15 7.14
N MET A 178 11.36 -2.26 7.25
CA MET A 178 10.48 -2.35 6.10
C MET A 178 10.00 -0.94 5.69
N CYS A 179 9.38 -0.18 6.57
CA CYS A 179 9.23 1.26 6.37
C CYS A 179 10.51 1.96 6.84
N MET A 180 11.31 2.47 5.90
CA MET A 180 12.59 3.10 6.20
C MET A 180 12.41 4.39 7.00
N SER A 181 13.29 4.63 7.98
CA SER A 181 13.25 5.85 8.80
C SER A 181 13.29 7.13 7.95
N ASN A 182 14.10 7.15 6.88
CA ASN A 182 14.20 8.30 5.98
C ASN A 182 12.93 8.56 5.16
N ASP A 183 12.03 7.58 5.03
CA ASP A 183 10.76 7.76 4.34
C ASP A 183 9.70 8.44 5.25
N ARG A 184 10.02 8.68 6.53
CA ARG A 184 9.10 9.17 7.56
C ARG A 184 9.77 10.20 8.48
N GLN A 185 10.26 11.27 7.88
CA GLN A 185 10.91 12.39 8.56
C GLN A 185 10.06 13.66 8.62
N SER A 186 8.75 13.57 8.42
CA SER A 186 7.84 14.72 8.52
C SER A 186 7.69 15.21 9.96
N SER A 187 7.71 14.31 10.94
CA SER A 187 7.69 14.63 12.37
C SER A 187 8.49 13.62 13.20
N VAL A 188 8.88 14.03 14.39
CA VAL A 188 9.54 13.15 15.38
C VAL A 188 8.65 11.95 15.72
N GLU A 189 7.35 12.14 15.83
CA GLU A 189 6.39 11.08 16.13
C GLU A 189 6.34 10.03 15.03
N GLN A 190 6.19 10.45 13.75
CA GLN A 190 6.24 9.53 12.63
C GLN A 190 7.56 8.76 12.58
N ASN A 191 8.68 9.47 12.75
CA ASN A 191 9.99 8.85 12.67
C ASN A 191 10.19 7.80 13.78
N LYS A 192 9.75 8.10 15.02
CA LYS A 192 9.79 7.14 16.13
C LYS A 192 8.99 5.86 15.86
N GLN A 193 7.85 5.96 15.17
CA GLN A 193 7.03 4.79 14.83
C GLN A 193 7.79 3.80 13.93
N THR A 194 8.69 4.27 13.06
CA THR A 194 9.49 3.39 12.20
C THR A 194 10.45 2.49 12.97
N PHE A 195 10.74 2.79 14.25
CA PHE A 195 11.60 2.01 15.13
C PHE A 195 10.85 0.99 16.00
N TYR A 196 9.57 0.76 15.75
CA TYR A 196 8.89 -0.39 16.35
C TYR A 196 9.46 -1.70 15.81
N TYR A 197 9.65 -2.68 16.71
CA TYR A 197 10.19 -3.99 16.31
C TYR A 197 9.28 -4.72 15.31
N SER A 198 7.99 -4.41 15.26
CA SER A 198 7.07 -4.93 14.25
C SER A 198 7.42 -4.51 12.82
N ASN A 199 8.12 -3.39 12.65
CA ASN A 199 8.62 -2.90 11.36
C ASN A 199 9.95 -3.53 10.95
N MET A 200 10.47 -4.49 11.72
CA MET A 200 11.80 -5.08 11.52
C MET A 200 11.73 -6.50 11.01
N GLN A 201 12.70 -6.86 10.14
CA GLN A 201 13.00 -8.24 9.76
C GLN A 201 14.46 -8.59 10.12
N PRO A 202 14.76 -9.83 10.54
CA PRO A 202 16.12 -10.30 10.65
C PRO A 202 16.83 -10.22 9.30
N GLN A 203 17.87 -9.41 9.22
CA GLN A 203 18.55 -9.12 7.96
C GLN A 203 20.07 -9.17 8.13
N TYR A 204 20.77 -9.85 7.20
CA TYR A 204 22.24 -9.80 7.16
C TYR A 204 22.73 -8.37 6.95
N SER A 205 23.78 -8.01 7.65
CA SER A 205 24.34 -6.65 7.62
C SER A 205 24.70 -6.20 6.19
N ASN A 206 25.36 -7.06 5.40
CA ASN A 206 25.75 -6.73 4.03
C ASN A 206 24.56 -6.60 3.08
N HIS A 207 23.47 -7.33 3.31
CA HIS A 207 22.23 -7.16 2.56
C HIS A 207 21.54 -5.85 2.96
N ASN A 208 21.37 -5.60 4.26
CA ASN A 208 20.68 -4.44 4.81
C ASN A 208 21.36 -3.12 4.37
N SER A 209 22.67 -2.97 4.63
CA SER A 209 23.43 -1.74 4.32
C SER A 209 24.00 -1.69 2.90
N GLY A 210 23.75 -2.70 2.08
CA GLY A 210 24.23 -2.79 0.71
C GLY A 210 23.12 -2.79 -0.33
N LEU A 211 22.76 -3.99 -0.78
CA LEU A 211 21.75 -4.17 -1.84
C LEU A 211 20.39 -3.54 -1.45
N TRP A 212 19.88 -3.86 -0.27
CA TRP A 212 18.57 -3.39 0.16
C TRP A 212 18.53 -1.87 0.31
N GLN A 213 19.51 -1.28 0.97
CA GLN A 213 19.64 0.17 1.11
C GLN A 213 19.71 0.88 -0.25
N THR A 214 20.37 0.29 -1.26
CA THR A 214 20.42 0.90 -2.60
C THR A 214 19.05 0.95 -3.24
N LEU A 215 18.23 -0.11 -3.11
CA LEU A 215 16.86 -0.12 -3.59
C LEU A 215 16.00 0.87 -2.81
N GLU A 216 16.13 0.91 -1.48
CA GLU A 216 15.42 1.86 -0.62
C GLU A 216 15.71 3.31 -0.99
N ASN A 217 16.96 3.67 -1.21
CA ASN A 217 17.35 5.00 -1.63
C ASN A 217 16.72 5.38 -2.99
N LYS A 218 16.57 4.39 -3.88
CA LYS A 218 15.91 4.62 -5.17
C LYS A 218 14.40 4.89 -4.98
N VAL A 219 13.72 4.08 -4.15
CA VAL A 219 12.31 4.29 -3.80
C VAL A 219 12.09 5.65 -3.13
N ASN A 220 12.95 6.01 -2.15
CA ASN A 220 12.91 7.31 -1.49
C ASN A 220 13.07 8.46 -2.51
N SER A 221 14.02 8.34 -3.45
CA SER A 221 14.22 9.33 -4.52
C SER A 221 12.96 9.50 -5.39
N TRP A 222 12.26 8.43 -5.74
CA TRP A 222 11.00 8.51 -6.48
C TRP A 222 9.89 9.12 -5.62
N GLY A 223 9.81 8.68 -4.37
CA GLY A 223 8.80 9.12 -3.41
C GLY A 223 8.86 10.61 -3.11
N ASN A 224 10.05 11.19 -3.08
CA ASN A 224 10.25 12.62 -2.78
C ASN A 224 10.29 13.51 -4.04
N ASN A 225 10.08 12.94 -5.23
CA ASN A 225 10.06 13.67 -6.48
C ASN A 225 8.62 13.89 -6.98
N SER A 226 8.04 15.06 -6.73
CA SER A 226 6.69 15.42 -7.18
C SER A 226 6.55 15.51 -8.71
N SER A 227 7.65 15.67 -9.44
CA SER A 227 7.62 15.58 -10.91
C SER A 227 7.50 14.14 -11.40
N PHE A 228 7.92 13.18 -10.59
CA PHE A 228 7.84 11.75 -10.91
C PHE A 228 6.48 11.14 -10.55
N ARG A 229 5.87 11.57 -9.45
CA ARG A 229 4.65 10.99 -8.90
C ARG A 229 3.67 12.07 -8.41
N ASP A 230 2.40 11.78 -8.42
CA ASP A 230 1.40 12.40 -7.56
C ASP A 230 1.34 11.61 -6.24
N THR A 231 1.20 10.29 -6.34
CA THR A 231 1.36 9.37 -5.20
C THR A 231 2.24 8.18 -5.59
N LEU A 232 3.12 7.78 -4.68
CA LEU A 232 3.86 6.52 -4.77
C LEU A 232 3.39 5.61 -3.63
N TYR A 233 2.84 4.46 -3.98
CA TYR A 233 2.41 3.43 -3.05
C TYR A 233 3.52 2.38 -2.95
N VAL A 234 3.90 2.04 -1.74
CA VAL A 234 5.05 1.17 -1.46
C VAL A 234 4.63 0.04 -0.55
N VAL A 235 4.93 -1.18 -0.96
CA VAL A 235 4.87 -2.38 -0.11
C VAL A 235 6.28 -2.94 -0.03
N LYS A 236 6.76 -3.19 1.18
CA LYS A 236 8.04 -3.88 1.43
C LYS A 236 7.80 -5.05 2.35
N ALA A 237 8.46 -6.15 2.08
CA ALA A 237 8.34 -7.33 2.91
C ALA A 237 9.51 -8.32 2.71
N ALA A 238 9.43 -9.40 3.48
CA ALA A 238 10.33 -10.53 3.41
C ALA A 238 9.53 -11.83 3.47
N THR A 239 10.09 -12.91 2.97
CA THR A 239 9.37 -14.18 2.85
C THR A 239 9.24 -14.89 4.19
N ILE A 240 8.01 -15.00 4.69
CA ILE A 240 7.71 -15.69 5.96
C ILE A 240 6.66 -16.80 5.82
N ASP A 241 5.99 -16.91 4.68
CA ASP A 241 4.86 -17.83 4.54
C ASP A 241 5.27 -19.24 4.09
N LYS A 242 6.06 -19.35 3.02
CA LYS A 242 6.49 -20.63 2.45
C LYS A 242 7.76 -21.14 3.15
N ALA A 243 7.79 -22.40 3.56
CA ALA A 243 8.90 -22.97 4.32
C ALA A 243 10.21 -23.03 3.53
N ASP A 244 10.14 -23.28 2.23
CA ASP A 244 11.29 -23.30 1.30
C ASP A 244 11.87 -21.92 1.00
N GLN A 245 11.15 -20.86 1.41
CA GLN A 245 11.56 -19.46 1.30
C GLN A 245 12.04 -18.89 2.65
N ARG A 246 12.42 -19.73 3.59
CA ARG A 246 13.00 -19.35 4.88
C ARG A 246 14.40 -19.96 5.02
N LEU A 247 15.24 -19.28 5.78
CA LEU A 247 16.48 -19.83 6.32
C LEU A 247 16.20 -20.42 7.72
N ALA A 248 17.22 -20.95 8.37
CA ALA A 248 17.09 -21.40 9.75
C ALA A 248 16.68 -20.23 10.67
N ASN A 249 15.74 -20.47 11.58
CA ASN A 249 15.34 -19.47 12.56
C ASN A 249 16.53 -19.07 13.44
N THR A 250 16.44 -17.86 14.00
CA THR A 250 17.37 -17.44 15.06
C THR A 250 17.21 -18.32 16.31
N SER A 251 18.18 -18.27 17.21
CA SER A 251 18.10 -18.96 18.52
C SER A 251 16.91 -18.49 19.37
N THR A 252 16.39 -17.30 19.11
CA THR A 252 15.21 -16.71 19.78
C THR A 252 13.90 -17.02 19.06
N GLY A 253 13.95 -17.80 17.96
CA GLY A 253 12.78 -18.24 17.21
C GLY A 253 12.27 -17.27 16.14
N LEU A 254 12.98 -16.17 15.86
CA LEU A 254 12.61 -15.32 14.72
C LEU A 254 12.82 -16.05 13.41
N ILE A 255 11.85 -15.95 12.52
CA ILE A 255 11.98 -16.43 11.14
C ILE A 255 13.01 -15.58 10.42
N VAL A 256 14.02 -16.23 9.82
CA VAL A 256 14.97 -15.57 8.94
C VAL A 256 14.51 -15.75 7.50
N PRO A 257 14.09 -14.68 6.81
CA PRO A 257 13.63 -14.76 5.43
C PRO A 257 14.77 -15.17 4.48
N LYS A 258 14.41 -15.90 3.42
CA LYS A 258 15.37 -16.19 2.34
C LYS A 258 15.36 -15.14 1.24
N TYR A 259 14.24 -14.40 1.11
CA TYR A 259 14.09 -13.34 0.12
C TYR A 259 13.45 -12.10 0.74
N PHE A 260 13.82 -10.94 0.19
CA PHE A 260 13.21 -9.65 0.45
C PHE A 260 12.66 -9.08 -0.86
N TYR A 261 11.56 -8.35 -0.78
CA TYR A 261 10.91 -7.82 -1.97
C TYR A 261 10.22 -6.48 -1.71
N MET A 262 10.00 -5.75 -2.80
CA MET A 262 9.23 -4.52 -2.84
C MET A 262 8.23 -4.58 -3.98
N ALA A 263 6.98 -4.17 -3.75
CA ALA A 263 6.00 -3.86 -4.78
C ALA A 263 5.70 -2.36 -4.74
N ILE A 264 5.80 -1.69 -5.87
CA ILE A 264 5.71 -0.24 -5.96
C ILE A 264 4.76 0.14 -7.07
N LEU A 265 3.74 0.95 -6.75
CA LEU A 265 2.79 1.52 -7.69
C LEU A 265 2.96 3.04 -7.68
N CYS A 266 3.06 3.63 -8.86
CA CYS A 266 3.16 5.07 -9.06
C CYS A 266 1.93 5.56 -9.82
N VAL A 267 1.32 6.60 -9.29
CA VAL A 267 0.28 7.37 -9.99
C VAL A 267 0.84 8.74 -10.33
N LYS A 268 0.72 9.13 -11.60
CA LYS A 268 1.06 10.47 -12.08
C LYS A 268 0.07 10.92 -13.15
N ASN A 269 -0.62 12.05 -12.93
CA ASN A 269 -1.62 12.59 -13.85
C ASN A 269 -2.67 11.53 -14.27
N GLY A 270 -3.16 10.73 -13.32
CA GLY A 270 -4.12 9.66 -13.58
C GLY A 270 -3.56 8.43 -14.30
N GLN A 271 -2.26 8.40 -14.60
CA GLN A 271 -1.61 7.24 -15.23
C GLN A 271 -0.92 6.38 -14.17
N TYR A 272 -1.07 5.08 -14.31
CA TYR A 272 -0.55 4.08 -13.38
C TYR A 272 0.64 3.34 -14.00
N LYS A 273 1.64 3.04 -13.18
CA LYS A 273 2.74 2.12 -13.51
C LYS A 273 3.21 1.41 -12.25
N ALA A 274 3.57 0.15 -12.37
CA ALA A 274 4.09 -0.62 -11.25
C ALA A 274 5.42 -1.29 -11.57
N ILE A 275 6.18 -1.65 -10.53
CA ILE A 275 7.42 -2.41 -10.60
C ILE A 275 7.61 -3.17 -9.29
N GLY A 276 8.13 -4.38 -9.40
CA GLY A 276 8.59 -5.18 -8.28
C GLY A 276 10.11 -5.24 -8.19
N PHE A 277 10.62 -5.55 -7.00
CA PHE A 277 12.01 -5.97 -6.79
C PHE A 277 12.02 -7.24 -5.97
N TRP A 278 12.89 -8.18 -6.36
CA TRP A 278 13.11 -9.45 -5.68
C TRP A 278 14.59 -9.65 -5.42
N THR A 279 14.97 -9.88 -4.16
CA THR A 279 16.37 -10.03 -3.76
C THR A 279 16.56 -11.28 -2.90
N GLU A 280 17.62 -12.03 -3.15
CA GLU A 280 18.03 -13.10 -2.26
C GLU A 280 18.72 -12.52 -1.03
N HIS A 281 18.37 -13.03 0.15
CA HIS A 281 18.92 -12.60 1.42
C HIS A 281 20.22 -13.35 1.72
N THR A 282 21.33 -12.76 1.33
CA THR A 282 22.67 -13.31 1.57
C THR A 282 23.53 -12.31 2.35
N ASN A 283 24.59 -12.80 3.01
CA ASN A 283 25.55 -11.92 3.68
C ASN A 283 26.73 -11.52 2.76
N SER A 284 26.59 -11.77 1.47
CA SER A 284 27.59 -11.37 0.48
C SER A 284 27.49 -9.88 0.17
N SER A 285 28.62 -9.19 0.14
CA SER A 285 28.67 -7.80 -0.29
C SER A 285 28.49 -7.72 -1.80
N VAL A 286 27.47 -7.00 -2.26
CA VAL A 286 27.23 -6.73 -3.69
C VAL A 286 27.79 -5.35 -4.02
N LYS A 287 28.85 -5.30 -4.84
CA LYS A 287 29.38 -4.03 -5.35
C LYS A 287 28.59 -3.55 -6.56
N ASN A 288 28.45 -2.23 -6.71
CA ASN A 288 27.80 -1.60 -7.87
C ASN A 288 26.38 -2.15 -8.14
N VAL A 289 25.56 -2.19 -7.11
CA VAL A 289 24.15 -2.62 -7.22
C VAL A 289 23.43 -1.84 -8.31
N LYS A 290 22.91 -2.57 -9.30
CA LYS A 290 22.08 -2.01 -10.37
C LYS A 290 20.64 -2.44 -10.13
N PRO A 291 19.70 -1.55 -9.75
CA PRO A 291 18.32 -1.91 -9.44
C PRO A 291 17.64 -2.73 -10.53
N LYS A 292 17.94 -2.46 -11.81
CA LYS A 292 17.37 -3.20 -12.94
C LYS A 292 17.60 -4.73 -12.90
N ASN A 293 18.66 -5.19 -12.25
CA ASN A 293 18.98 -6.61 -12.17
C ASN A 293 18.06 -7.37 -11.18
N TYR A 294 17.30 -6.65 -10.36
CA TYR A 294 16.40 -7.19 -9.34
C TYR A 294 14.95 -6.85 -9.65
N ALA A 295 14.71 -6.13 -10.76
CA ALA A 295 13.38 -5.75 -11.18
C ALA A 295 12.60 -6.96 -11.70
N VAL A 296 11.35 -7.06 -11.29
CA VAL A 296 10.38 -8.08 -11.69
C VAL A 296 9.01 -7.41 -11.90
N SER A 297 8.07 -8.09 -12.53
CA SER A 297 6.67 -7.63 -12.57
C SER A 297 6.00 -7.85 -11.20
N ILE A 298 4.89 -7.16 -10.97
CA ILE A 298 4.08 -7.40 -9.77
C ILE A 298 3.53 -8.82 -9.81
N ARG A 299 3.04 -9.29 -10.95
CA ARG A 299 2.55 -10.66 -11.14
C ARG A 299 3.60 -11.71 -10.77
N GLU A 300 4.86 -11.50 -11.14
CA GLU A 300 5.94 -12.40 -10.72
C GLU A 300 6.14 -12.39 -9.19
N LEU A 301 5.97 -11.25 -8.52
CA LEU A 301 5.99 -11.19 -7.06
C LEU A 301 4.83 -11.98 -6.44
N GLU A 302 3.63 -11.87 -7.00
CA GLU A 302 2.44 -12.59 -6.54
C GLU A 302 2.61 -14.10 -6.67
N GLU A 303 3.10 -14.58 -7.81
CA GLU A 303 3.43 -15.99 -8.03
C GLU A 303 4.45 -16.50 -6.99
N LYS A 304 5.48 -15.72 -6.70
CA LYS A 304 6.51 -16.07 -5.73
C LYS A 304 6.00 -16.05 -4.30
N THR A 305 5.19 -15.06 -3.93
CA THR A 305 4.79 -14.81 -2.53
C THR A 305 3.44 -15.40 -2.18
N GLY A 306 2.50 -15.45 -3.13
CA GLY A 306 1.10 -15.74 -2.88
C GLY A 306 0.36 -14.57 -2.21
N ILE A 307 0.90 -13.36 -2.33
CA ILE A 307 0.29 -12.11 -1.87
C ILE A 307 -0.21 -11.37 -3.09
N ASP A 308 -1.46 -11.00 -3.08
CA ASP A 308 -2.14 -10.21 -4.10
C ASP A 308 -1.89 -8.72 -3.77
N PHE A 309 -1.10 -8.05 -4.61
CA PHE A 309 -0.71 -6.65 -4.44
C PHE A 309 -1.67 -5.75 -5.21
N PHE A 310 -1.88 -4.55 -4.68
CA PHE A 310 -2.71 -3.52 -5.31
C PHE A 310 -4.14 -3.96 -5.63
N CYS A 311 -4.63 -5.00 -4.99
CA CYS A 311 -5.96 -5.61 -5.13
C CYS A 311 -7.14 -4.63 -4.97
N ASN A 312 -6.89 -3.41 -4.55
CA ASN A 312 -7.90 -2.36 -4.46
C ASN A 312 -7.98 -1.49 -5.73
N LEU A 313 -7.13 -1.73 -6.74
CA LEU A 313 -7.28 -1.16 -8.07
C LEU A 313 -8.48 -1.79 -8.79
N PRO A 314 -9.12 -1.10 -9.74
CA PRO A 314 -9.99 -1.77 -10.71
C PRO A 314 -9.24 -2.86 -11.48
N ASP A 315 -9.87 -4.03 -11.67
CA ASP A 315 -9.23 -5.25 -12.23
C ASP A 315 -8.52 -4.99 -13.58
N ASP A 316 -9.07 -4.12 -14.43
CA ASP A 316 -8.48 -3.79 -15.74
C ASP A 316 -7.19 -2.97 -15.62
N ILE A 317 -7.12 -2.07 -14.64
CA ILE A 317 -5.91 -1.30 -14.31
C ILE A 317 -4.90 -2.21 -13.63
N GLU A 318 -5.35 -3.00 -12.66
CA GLU A 318 -4.56 -3.97 -11.90
C GLU A 318 -3.85 -4.94 -12.86
N GLU A 319 -4.60 -5.64 -13.73
CA GLU A 319 -4.06 -6.55 -14.75
C GLU A 319 -2.98 -5.90 -15.62
N THR A 320 -3.22 -4.65 -16.02
CA THR A 320 -2.29 -3.90 -16.88
C THR A 320 -0.98 -3.58 -16.15
N VAL A 321 -1.05 -3.08 -14.91
CA VAL A 321 0.14 -2.61 -14.18
C VAL A 321 0.94 -3.75 -13.57
N GLU A 322 0.29 -4.90 -13.32
CA GLU A 322 0.93 -6.07 -12.72
C GLU A 322 1.66 -6.94 -13.73
N SER A 323 1.10 -7.03 -14.95
CA SER A 323 1.63 -7.94 -15.98
C SER A 323 2.97 -7.51 -16.54
N SER A 324 3.33 -6.22 -16.48
CA SER A 324 4.54 -5.70 -17.11
C SER A 324 5.08 -4.45 -16.47
N TYR A 325 6.36 -4.16 -16.70
CA TYR A 325 7.01 -2.92 -16.28
C TYR A 325 8.00 -2.42 -17.34
N SER A 326 8.33 -1.13 -17.29
CA SER A 326 9.32 -0.50 -18.17
C SER A 326 10.46 0.11 -17.36
N LEU A 327 11.68 -0.41 -17.49
CA LEU A 327 12.87 0.12 -16.79
C LEU A 327 13.09 1.60 -17.07
N SER A 328 12.87 2.04 -18.33
CA SER A 328 13.02 3.44 -18.74
C SER A 328 11.99 4.35 -18.06
N ALA A 329 10.74 3.91 -17.92
CA ALA A 329 9.70 4.66 -17.23
C ALA A 329 10.02 4.85 -15.73
N TRP A 330 10.85 3.98 -15.15
CA TRP A 330 11.34 4.06 -13.78
C TRP A 330 12.74 4.69 -13.66
N GLY A 331 13.38 5.06 -14.76
CA GLY A 331 14.72 5.66 -14.77
C GLY A 331 15.80 4.77 -14.15
N ILE A 332 15.78 3.46 -14.46
CA ILE A 332 16.74 2.44 -13.98
C ILE A 332 17.32 1.59 -15.12
N ASN A 333 17.63 2.22 -16.25
CA ASN A 333 18.20 1.58 -17.44
C ASN A 333 19.56 0.91 -17.23
#